data_d633324840fa0403e779db7e9b1215c0
#
_entry.id   d633324840fa0403e779db7e9b1215c0
#
_cell.length_a   1.000
_cell.length_b   1.000
_cell.length_c   1.000
_cell.angle_alpha   90.00
_cell.angle_beta   90.00
_cell.angle_gamma   90.00
#
_symmetry.space_group_name_H-M   'P 1'
#
loop_
_entity.id
_entity.type
_entity.pdbx_description
1 polymer ?
#
loop_
_entity_poly.entity_id
_entity_poly.type
_entity_poly.pdbx_seq_one_letter_code
_entity_poly.pdbx_strand_id
1 'polypeptide(L)'
;MTSPTEILSEDSLGQKRISFFSGNKLLECWIEKENTSLRIGEIHYARVIQVEKLLNRIFYKLNNGLEVSSRLNDKKPNIGDLEIITITADRRENKPAHAQQGFFLKGGSAIIIDNKEFLGISKRIININERDRITAIAKDTGLYKAGAIIGVRQKVSLIMSWPKTLQN
;
A
#
# COMPACT_ATOMS: atom_id res chain seq x y z
N MET A 1 11.71 -14.01 -16.02
CA MET A 1 10.74 -14.43 -15.01
C MET A 1 9.72 -15.29 -15.65
N THR A 2 9.43 -16.39 -15.00
CA THR A 2 8.35 -17.27 -15.42
C THR A 2 7.03 -16.63 -15.02
N SER A 3 6.18 -16.31 -15.99
CA SER A 3 4.79 -15.95 -15.73
C SER A 3 4.07 -17.18 -15.16
N PRO A 4 3.10 -16.98 -14.26
CA PRO A 4 2.30 -18.09 -13.77
C PRO A 4 1.53 -18.72 -14.93
N THR A 5 1.54 -20.02 -15.00
CA THR A 5 0.79 -20.81 -15.99
C THR A 5 -0.53 -21.31 -15.43
N GLU A 6 -0.67 -21.32 -14.10
CA GLU A 6 -1.83 -21.83 -13.38
C GLU A 6 -2.08 -21.02 -12.12
N ILE A 7 -3.36 -20.78 -11.80
CA ILE A 7 -3.81 -20.12 -10.58
C ILE A 7 -4.80 -21.06 -9.89
N LEU A 8 -4.49 -21.47 -8.67
CA LEU A 8 -5.34 -22.27 -7.84
C LEU A 8 -5.96 -21.40 -6.75
N SER A 9 -7.28 -21.42 -6.63
CA SER A 9 -8.03 -20.77 -5.55
C SER A 9 -8.70 -21.80 -4.68
N GLU A 10 -8.45 -21.76 -3.38
CA GLU A 10 -9.04 -22.65 -2.38
C GLU A 10 -9.71 -21.83 -1.29
N ASP A 11 -10.93 -22.20 -0.92
CA ASP A 11 -11.65 -21.67 0.24
C ASP A 11 -11.72 -22.78 1.29
N SER A 12 -11.05 -22.61 2.42
CA SER A 12 -10.99 -23.61 3.49
C SER A 12 -10.80 -22.98 4.86
N LEU A 13 -11.56 -23.46 5.86
CA LEU A 13 -11.41 -23.07 7.26
C LEU A 13 -11.41 -21.56 7.54
N GLY A 14 -12.26 -20.80 6.82
CA GLY A 14 -12.33 -19.34 6.98
C GLY A 14 -11.15 -18.58 6.40
N GLN A 15 -10.45 -19.21 5.48
CA GLN A 15 -9.34 -18.61 4.72
C GLN A 15 -9.54 -18.85 3.23
N LYS A 16 -9.27 -17.82 2.45
CA LYS A 16 -9.10 -17.92 1.00
C LYS A 16 -7.62 -17.94 0.66
N ARG A 17 -7.21 -18.99 -0.06
CA ARG A 17 -5.83 -19.12 -0.53
C ARG A 17 -5.80 -19.00 -2.05
N ILE A 18 -4.95 -18.14 -2.59
CA ILE A 18 -4.71 -18.01 -4.03
C ILE A 18 -3.25 -18.31 -4.28
N SER A 19 -2.99 -19.38 -5.02
CA SER A 19 -1.64 -19.88 -5.30
C SER A 19 -1.33 -19.76 -6.80
N PHE A 20 -0.16 -19.25 -7.12
CA PHE A 20 0.32 -19.05 -8.48
C PHE A 20 1.43 -20.05 -8.79
N PHE A 21 1.27 -20.84 -9.83
CA PHE A 21 2.21 -21.88 -10.23
C PHE A 21 2.81 -21.62 -11.62
N SER A 22 4.01 -22.15 -11.84
CA SER A 22 4.60 -22.34 -13.15
C SER A 22 5.02 -23.81 -13.25
N GLY A 23 4.24 -24.60 -13.98
CA GLY A 23 4.31 -26.06 -13.88
C GLY A 23 4.11 -26.51 -12.42
N ASN A 24 4.99 -27.38 -11.92
CA ASN A 24 4.92 -27.86 -10.53
C ASN A 24 5.58 -26.93 -9.51
N LYS A 25 5.99 -25.72 -9.88
CA LYS A 25 6.66 -24.79 -8.98
C LYS A 25 5.71 -23.71 -8.50
N LEU A 26 5.50 -23.61 -7.17
CA LEU A 26 4.80 -22.50 -6.55
C LEU A 26 5.65 -21.22 -6.67
N LEU A 27 5.08 -20.19 -7.27
CA LEU A 27 5.71 -18.87 -7.45
C LEU A 27 5.34 -17.91 -6.32
N GLU A 28 4.04 -17.88 -5.99
CA GLU A 28 3.49 -16.95 -5.00
C GLU A 28 2.22 -17.57 -4.38
N CYS A 29 1.95 -17.23 -3.12
CA CYS A 29 0.73 -17.64 -2.44
C CYS A 29 0.19 -16.47 -1.62
N TRP A 30 -1.09 -16.16 -1.81
CA TRP A 30 -1.83 -15.17 -1.06
C TRP A 30 -2.83 -15.86 -0.15
N ILE A 31 -2.87 -15.46 1.11
CA ILE A 31 -3.81 -16.00 2.10
C ILE A 31 -4.60 -14.84 2.66
N GLU A 32 -5.91 -14.84 2.44
CA GLU A 32 -6.87 -13.93 3.04
C GLU A 32 -7.70 -14.67 4.10
N LYS A 33 -7.85 -14.06 5.27
CA LYS A 33 -8.78 -14.55 6.30
C LYS A 33 -10.15 -13.91 6.09
N GLU A 34 -11.21 -14.70 6.06
CA GLU A 34 -12.57 -14.18 5.82
C GLU A 34 -13.09 -13.28 6.95
N ASN A 35 -12.63 -13.50 8.18
CA ASN A 35 -13.12 -12.80 9.37
C ASN A 35 -12.15 -11.71 9.89
N THR A 36 -11.31 -11.13 9.03
CA THR A 36 -10.54 -9.96 9.44
C THR A 36 -11.39 -8.71 9.42
N SER A 37 -11.52 -8.07 10.57
CA SER A 37 -12.24 -6.79 10.70
C SER A 37 -11.59 -5.65 9.93
N LEU A 38 -10.30 -5.77 9.59
CA LEU A 38 -9.50 -4.82 8.83
C LEU A 38 -8.47 -5.57 7.98
N ARG A 39 -8.28 -5.16 6.73
CA ARG A 39 -7.27 -5.72 5.83
C ARG A 39 -6.08 -4.77 5.69
N ILE A 40 -4.89 -5.33 5.64
CA ILE A 40 -3.67 -4.55 5.37
C ILE A 40 -3.77 -3.95 3.96
N GLY A 41 -3.56 -2.64 3.86
CA GLY A 41 -3.69 -1.87 2.62
C GLY A 41 -5.04 -1.18 2.43
N GLU A 42 -6.04 -1.45 3.27
CA GLU A 42 -7.30 -0.70 3.26
C GLU A 42 -7.05 0.78 3.60
N ILE A 43 -7.75 1.65 2.90
CA ILE A 43 -7.69 3.10 3.07
C ILE A 43 -9.01 3.55 3.67
N HIS A 44 -8.93 4.29 4.74
CA HIS A 44 -10.09 4.79 5.48
C HIS A 44 -10.03 6.30 5.70
N TYR A 45 -11.20 6.94 5.71
CA TYR A 45 -11.40 8.20 6.41
C TYR A 45 -11.62 7.90 7.87
N ALA A 46 -10.78 8.44 8.72
CA ALA A 46 -10.80 8.14 10.16
C ALA A 46 -10.77 9.42 11.00
N ARG A 47 -11.52 9.42 12.08
CA ARG A 47 -11.59 10.55 13.01
C ARG A 47 -10.53 10.40 14.08
N VAL A 48 -9.73 11.43 14.30
CA VAL A 48 -8.79 11.52 15.41
C VAL A 48 -9.57 11.56 16.72
N ILE A 49 -9.36 10.59 17.60
CA ILE A 49 -10.02 10.51 18.91
C ILE A 49 -9.05 10.82 20.07
N GLN A 50 -7.76 10.60 19.87
CA GLN A 50 -6.75 10.83 20.89
C GLN A 50 -5.37 11.09 20.29
N VAL A 51 -4.60 11.98 20.90
CA VAL A 51 -3.22 12.30 20.52
C VAL A 51 -2.33 12.17 21.75
N GLU A 52 -1.48 11.15 21.75
CA GLU A 52 -0.52 10.85 22.83
C GLU A 52 0.88 11.31 22.45
N LYS A 53 1.22 12.54 22.80
CA LYS A 53 2.50 13.16 22.45
C LYS A 53 3.70 12.42 23.06
N LEU A 54 3.59 11.98 24.32
CA LEU A 54 4.66 11.26 25.02
C LEU A 54 4.99 9.92 24.38
N LEU A 55 3.98 9.21 23.88
CA LEU A 55 4.13 7.93 23.19
C LEU A 55 4.36 8.08 21.71
N ASN A 56 4.33 9.31 21.18
CA ASN A 56 4.39 9.61 19.76
C ASN A 56 3.32 8.82 18.97
N ARG A 57 2.07 8.81 19.47
CA ARG A 57 0.95 8.05 18.92
C ARG A 57 -0.29 8.88 18.74
N ILE A 58 -1.07 8.45 17.76
CA ILE A 58 -2.39 8.96 17.43
C ILE A 58 -3.35 7.77 17.38
N PHE A 59 -4.57 7.98 17.87
CA PHE A 59 -5.64 6.99 17.80
C PHE A 59 -6.77 7.54 16.95
N TYR A 60 -7.30 6.70 16.11
CA TYR A 60 -8.38 7.01 15.18
C TYR A 60 -9.55 6.08 15.40
N LYS A 61 -10.74 6.59 15.17
CA LYS A 61 -11.98 5.81 15.06
C LYS A 61 -12.43 5.75 13.61
N LEU A 62 -12.66 4.54 13.14
CA LEU A 62 -13.18 4.27 11.80
C LEU A 62 -14.71 4.35 11.80
N ASN A 63 -15.31 4.46 10.60
CA ASN A 63 -16.76 4.51 10.44
C ASN A 63 -17.48 3.25 10.95
N ASN A 64 -16.81 2.10 10.93
CA ASN A 64 -17.30 0.83 11.49
C ASN A 64 -17.13 0.71 13.01
N GLY A 65 -16.69 1.78 13.69
CA GLY A 65 -16.50 1.82 15.13
C GLY A 65 -15.18 1.26 15.64
N LEU A 66 -14.37 0.64 14.77
CA LEU A 66 -13.06 0.10 15.16
C LEU A 66 -12.06 1.21 15.43
N GLU A 67 -11.16 0.94 16.37
CA GLU A 67 -10.06 1.84 16.71
C GLU A 67 -8.74 1.32 16.13
N VAL A 68 -7.96 2.24 15.58
CA VAL A 68 -6.64 1.97 15.05
C VAL A 68 -5.65 2.99 15.57
N SER A 69 -4.37 2.63 15.60
CA SER A 69 -3.32 3.54 16.05
C SER A 69 -2.30 3.80 14.96
N SER A 70 -1.75 4.99 14.93
CA SER A 70 -0.64 5.37 14.07
C SER A 70 0.48 6.03 14.86
N ARG A 71 1.65 6.12 14.28
CA ARG A 71 2.70 6.99 14.76
C ARG A 71 2.33 8.44 14.44
N LEU A 72 2.53 9.34 15.38
CA LEU A 72 2.39 10.77 15.13
C LEU A 72 3.50 11.20 14.16
N ASN A 73 3.14 11.86 13.07
CA ASN A 73 4.09 12.48 12.15
C ASN A 73 4.19 14.00 12.42
N ASP A 74 4.90 14.72 11.56
CA ASP A 74 5.07 16.18 11.68
C ASP A 74 3.76 16.96 11.53
N LYS A 75 2.76 16.40 10.83
CA LYS A 75 1.38 16.91 10.85
C LYS A 75 0.78 16.52 12.20
N LYS A 76 0.53 17.50 13.03
CA LYS A 76 -0.08 17.34 14.35
C LYS A 76 -1.58 17.60 14.26
N PRO A 77 -2.40 16.60 13.94
CA PRO A 77 -3.85 16.81 13.83
C PRO A 77 -4.45 17.06 15.21
N ASN A 78 -5.58 17.73 15.24
CA ASN A 78 -6.37 17.94 16.42
C ASN A 78 -7.37 16.80 16.63
N ILE A 79 -7.80 16.61 17.86
CA ILE A 79 -8.90 15.69 18.17
C ILE A 79 -10.15 16.17 17.42
N GLY A 80 -10.82 15.25 16.73
CA GLY A 80 -11.99 15.54 15.91
C GLY A 80 -11.69 15.68 14.41
N ASP A 81 -10.45 15.93 14.03
CA ASP A 81 -10.06 16.02 12.63
C ASP A 81 -10.32 14.69 11.89
N LEU A 82 -10.64 14.79 10.60
CA LEU A 82 -10.77 13.66 9.70
C LEU A 82 -9.52 13.54 8.85
N GLU A 83 -8.90 12.37 8.87
CA GLU A 83 -7.70 12.10 8.10
C GLU A 83 -7.86 10.82 7.25
N ILE A 84 -7.15 10.79 6.13
CA ILE A 84 -6.96 9.56 5.35
C ILE A 84 -5.85 8.76 6.01
N ILE A 85 -6.12 7.49 6.24
CA ILE A 85 -5.15 6.54 6.80
C ILE A 85 -5.16 5.24 6.00
N THR A 86 -4.04 4.55 5.99
CA THR A 86 -3.89 3.21 5.40
C THR A 86 -3.55 2.20 6.49
N ILE A 87 -4.27 1.09 6.53
CA ILE A 87 -3.99 -0.02 7.47
C ILE A 87 -2.69 -0.71 7.08
N THR A 88 -1.74 -0.80 8.03
CA THR A 88 -0.40 -1.37 7.79
C THR A 88 -0.13 -2.66 8.54
N ALA A 89 -0.87 -2.91 9.62
CA ALA A 89 -0.81 -4.16 10.36
C ALA A 89 -2.15 -4.43 11.05
N ASP A 90 -2.49 -5.72 11.12
CA ASP A 90 -3.70 -6.19 11.76
C ASP A 90 -3.62 -6.06 13.30
N ARG A 91 -4.78 -6.15 13.92
CA ARG A 91 -4.92 -6.18 15.38
C ARG A 91 -4.18 -7.39 15.96
N ARG A 92 -3.43 -7.17 17.05
CA ARG A 92 -2.77 -8.24 17.79
C ARG A 92 -3.27 -8.23 19.23
N GLU A 93 -3.91 -9.34 19.65
CA GLU A 93 -4.40 -9.52 21.01
C GLU A 93 -4.97 -8.24 21.66
N ASN A 94 -4.16 -7.58 22.50
CA ASN A 94 -4.54 -6.38 23.25
C ASN A 94 -4.09 -5.06 22.61
N LYS A 95 -3.61 -5.07 21.34
CA LYS A 95 -3.17 -3.87 20.64
C LYS A 95 -4.11 -3.56 19.48
N PRO A 96 -4.52 -2.29 19.30
CA PRO A 96 -5.30 -1.91 18.13
C PRO A 96 -4.50 -2.17 16.85
N ALA A 97 -5.19 -2.34 15.74
CA ALA A 97 -4.57 -2.41 14.43
C ALA A 97 -3.71 -1.16 14.18
N HIS A 98 -2.66 -1.31 13.39
CA HIS A 98 -1.77 -0.22 13.09
C HIS A 98 -2.09 0.39 11.73
N ALA A 99 -2.10 1.71 11.69
CA ALA A 99 -2.31 2.48 10.47
C ALA A 99 -1.14 3.45 10.24
N GLN A 100 -1.07 3.98 9.04
CA GLN A 100 -0.18 5.08 8.68
C GLN A 100 -1.02 6.23 8.11
N GLN A 101 -0.68 7.46 8.45
CA GLN A 101 -1.33 8.65 7.90
C GLN A 101 -1.05 8.77 6.40
N GLY A 102 -2.08 9.20 5.64
CA GLY A 102 -2.05 9.24 4.19
C GLY A 102 -2.46 7.93 3.53
N PHE A 103 -2.47 7.92 2.21
CA PHE A 103 -2.74 6.71 1.45
C PHE A 103 -1.47 6.14 0.81
N PHE A 104 -1.42 4.82 0.75
CA PHE A 104 -0.33 4.05 0.16
C PHE A 104 -0.92 2.99 -0.77
N LEU A 105 -0.80 3.20 -2.07
CA LEU A 105 -1.22 2.22 -3.08
C LEU A 105 0.01 1.45 -3.54
N LYS A 106 0.08 0.17 -3.17
CA LYS A 106 1.17 -0.72 -3.58
C LYS A 106 0.82 -1.39 -4.91
N GLY A 107 1.57 -1.05 -5.95
CA GLY A 107 1.61 -1.81 -7.19
C GLY A 107 2.80 -2.76 -7.24
N GLY A 108 2.95 -3.51 -8.35
CA GLY A 108 4.03 -4.48 -8.52
C GLY A 108 5.45 -3.89 -8.43
N SER A 109 5.64 -2.66 -8.90
CA SER A 109 6.95 -2.00 -8.97
C SER A 109 6.95 -0.58 -8.48
N ALA A 110 5.80 -0.04 -8.10
CA ALA A 110 5.66 1.31 -7.60
C ALA A 110 4.72 1.35 -6.39
N ILE A 111 4.99 2.26 -5.49
CA ILE A 111 4.10 2.65 -4.40
C ILE A 111 3.70 4.08 -4.67
N ILE A 112 2.41 4.36 -4.78
CA ILE A 112 1.88 5.72 -4.81
C ILE A 112 1.63 6.13 -3.36
N ILE A 113 2.08 7.32 -3.00
CA ILE A 113 1.98 7.86 -1.65
C ILE A 113 1.25 9.20 -1.67
N ASP A 114 0.60 9.54 -0.58
CA ASP A 114 -0.04 10.86 -0.40
C ASP A 114 1.05 11.92 -0.15
N ASN A 115 1.81 12.23 -1.19
CA ASN A 115 2.82 13.27 -1.13
C ASN A 115 2.89 14.00 -2.48
N LYS A 116 2.79 15.31 -2.45
CA LYS A 116 2.75 16.13 -3.66
C LYS A 116 4.11 16.12 -4.35
N GLU A 117 4.10 15.87 -5.66
CA GLU A 117 5.27 16.05 -6.54
C GLU A 117 6.56 15.38 -6.04
N PHE A 118 6.46 14.11 -5.66
CA PHE A 118 7.59 13.35 -5.18
C PHE A 118 7.84 12.13 -6.07
N LEU A 119 9.12 11.91 -6.42
CA LEU A 119 9.57 10.71 -7.10
C LEU A 119 10.77 10.11 -6.36
N GLY A 120 10.55 8.99 -5.69
CA GLY A 120 11.62 8.18 -5.11
C GLY A 120 11.97 7.02 -6.04
N ILE A 121 13.25 6.80 -6.29
CA ILE A 121 13.74 5.62 -6.99
C ILE A 121 14.61 4.82 -6.04
N SER A 122 14.29 3.53 -5.88
CA SER A 122 15.01 2.63 -4.98
C SER A 122 16.52 2.69 -5.20
N LYS A 123 17.28 2.73 -4.11
CA LYS A 123 18.75 2.67 -4.14
C LYS A 123 19.28 1.36 -4.72
N ARG A 124 18.45 0.31 -4.79
CA ARG A 124 18.82 -0.97 -5.42
C ARG A 124 18.91 -0.90 -6.94
N ILE A 125 18.34 0.14 -7.58
CA ILE A 125 18.51 0.41 -9.00
C ILE A 125 19.80 1.21 -9.15
N ILE A 126 20.91 0.52 -9.38
CA ILE A 126 22.26 1.11 -9.41
C ILE A 126 22.56 1.73 -10.78
N ASN A 127 22.03 1.14 -11.85
CA ASN A 127 22.30 1.59 -13.23
C ASN A 127 21.70 2.98 -13.47
N ILE A 128 22.56 3.95 -13.79
CA ILE A 128 22.20 5.36 -14.01
C ILE A 128 21.23 5.48 -15.20
N ASN A 129 21.53 4.83 -16.33
CA ASN A 129 20.67 4.89 -17.51
C ASN A 129 19.27 4.36 -17.22
N GLU A 130 19.15 3.31 -16.40
CA GLU A 130 17.85 2.77 -15.99
C GLU A 130 17.12 3.73 -15.05
N ARG A 131 17.82 4.42 -14.17
CA ARG A 131 17.23 5.47 -13.32
C ARG A 131 16.68 6.62 -14.15
N ASP A 132 17.43 7.06 -15.14
CA ASP A 132 17.04 8.15 -16.05
C ASP A 132 15.82 7.73 -16.89
N ARG A 133 15.82 6.51 -17.40
CA ARG A 133 14.68 5.92 -18.12
C ARG A 133 13.41 5.89 -17.25
N ILE A 134 13.53 5.41 -16.01
CA ILE A 134 12.42 5.37 -15.05
C ILE A 134 11.93 6.78 -14.74
N THR A 135 12.83 7.73 -14.55
CA THR A 135 12.49 9.12 -14.27
C THR A 135 11.71 9.75 -15.44
N ALA A 136 12.15 9.50 -16.67
CA ALA A 136 11.46 9.97 -17.86
C ALA A 136 10.04 9.41 -17.96
N ILE A 137 9.88 8.09 -17.76
CA ILE A 137 8.57 7.43 -17.77
C ILE A 137 7.67 8.00 -16.66
N ALA A 138 8.19 8.16 -15.44
CA ALA A 138 7.42 8.67 -14.32
C ALA A 138 6.95 10.12 -14.53
N LYS A 139 7.72 10.93 -15.23
CA LYS A 139 7.34 12.30 -15.63
C LYS A 139 6.27 12.27 -16.71
N ASP A 140 6.48 11.47 -17.76
CA ASP A 140 5.56 11.33 -18.90
C ASP A 140 4.19 10.81 -18.47
N THR A 141 4.15 9.84 -17.56
CA THR A 141 2.92 9.27 -17.00
C THR A 141 2.27 10.11 -15.90
N GLY A 142 2.91 11.19 -15.45
CA GLY A 142 2.42 12.00 -14.34
C GLY A 142 2.54 11.36 -12.95
N LEU A 143 3.19 10.20 -12.83
CA LEU A 143 3.37 9.49 -11.55
C LEU A 143 4.05 10.34 -10.48
N TYR A 144 4.98 11.21 -10.88
CA TYR A 144 5.66 12.09 -9.94
C TYR A 144 4.72 13.12 -9.28
N LYS A 145 3.65 13.54 -9.98
CA LYS A 145 2.64 14.48 -9.46
C LYS A 145 1.78 13.84 -8.35
N ALA A 146 1.57 12.54 -8.47
CA ALA A 146 0.84 11.78 -7.46
C ALA A 146 1.69 11.44 -6.22
N GLY A 147 3.01 11.64 -6.30
CA GLY A 147 3.96 11.14 -5.31
C GLY A 147 4.17 9.63 -5.47
N ALA A 148 5.33 9.22 -5.94
CA ALA A 148 5.61 7.81 -6.20
C ALA A 148 6.98 7.37 -5.71
N ILE A 149 7.07 6.12 -5.23
CA ILE A 149 8.32 5.42 -4.97
C ILE A 149 8.39 4.22 -5.91
N ILE A 150 9.39 4.22 -6.80
CA ILE A 150 9.63 3.11 -7.73
C ILE A 150 10.70 2.20 -7.15
N GLY A 151 10.34 0.93 -6.96
CA GLY A 151 11.18 -0.09 -6.35
C GLY A 151 11.67 -1.14 -7.34
N VAL A 152 12.65 -1.92 -6.90
CA VAL A 152 13.06 -3.14 -7.59
C VAL A 152 12.13 -4.25 -7.14
N ARG A 153 10.94 -4.30 -7.67
CA ARG A 153 10.24 -5.56 -7.78
C ARG A 153 10.21 -5.92 -9.25
N GLN A 154 11.21 -6.70 -9.66
CA GLN A 154 11.28 -7.42 -10.94
C GLN A 154 11.29 -6.55 -12.21
N LYS A 155 12.15 -6.91 -13.13
CA LYS A 155 12.09 -6.45 -14.51
C LYS A 155 10.64 -6.40 -14.97
N VAL A 156 10.04 -5.21 -14.97
CA VAL A 156 8.66 -5.00 -15.39
C VAL A 156 8.62 -5.16 -16.90
N SER A 157 8.12 -6.27 -17.34
CA SER A 157 7.63 -6.45 -18.70
C SER A 157 6.12 -6.22 -18.80
N LEU A 158 5.57 -5.36 -17.98
CA LEU A 158 4.17 -4.94 -18.09
C LEU A 158 4.13 -3.42 -17.96
N ILE A 159 4.30 -2.77 -19.08
CA ILE A 159 3.68 -1.47 -19.31
C ILE A 159 2.18 -1.75 -19.26
N MET A 160 1.57 -1.56 -18.10
CA MET A 160 0.13 -1.38 -18.06
C MET A 160 -0.14 -0.14 -18.89
N SER A 161 -0.73 -0.32 -20.06
CA SER A 161 -1.44 0.74 -20.74
C SER A 161 -2.57 1.19 -19.83
N TRP A 162 -2.30 2.21 -19.03
CA TRP A 162 -3.31 2.90 -18.25
C TRP A 162 -4.32 3.48 -19.25
N PRO A 163 -5.62 3.23 -19.09
CA PRO A 163 -6.61 3.81 -19.99
C PRO A 163 -6.50 5.34 -19.90
N LYS A 164 -6.37 6.01 -21.05
CA LYS A 164 -6.30 7.48 -21.21
C LYS A 164 -7.59 8.21 -20.81
N THR A 165 -8.41 7.63 -19.93
CA THR A 165 -9.78 8.10 -19.67
C THR A 165 -9.93 8.93 -18.39
N LEU A 166 -8.88 9.62 -17.95
CA LEU A 166 -8.98 10.64 -16.92
C LEU A 166 -8.30 11.94 -17.38
N GLN A 167 -8.64 12.39 -18.59
CA GLN A 167 -8.50 13.79 -18.99
C GLN A 167 -9.92 14.30 -19.27
N ASN A 168 -10.57 14.81 -18.22
CA ASN A 168 -11.59 15.88 -18.29
C ASN A 168 -11.72 16.46 -16.89
#